data_0fd9ed7c4bb21b479a3f45525be31f01
#
_entry.id   0fd9ed7c4bb21b479a3f45525be31f01
#
_cell.length_a   1.000
_cell.length_b   1.000
_cell.length_c   1.000
_cell.angle_alpha   90.00
_cell.angle_beta   90.00
_cell.angle_gamma   90.00
#
_symmetry.space_group_name_H-M   'P 1'
#
loop_
_entity.id
_entity.type
_entity.pdbx_description
1 polymer ?
#
loop_
_entity_poly.entity_id
_entity_poly.type
_entity_poly.pdbx_seq_one_letter_code
_entity_poly.pdbx_strand_id
1 'polypeptide(L)'
;MVKVADWSIVGYVSMIVLALILLVTIKQYADTINLAKSYHIAVNQTMDIFGIAVCLLLFITILFDHRINIGTIYFMAFITLESMLLFWDFEAWVVDGNPAQTTLNRIINYYNFGFVLMVLTTFWLYVKHLTDTHDKWMDAIDIAYYSLLALGMSVILTNPWTEFVFTIDETTGLYARAPTYWLSLIAPICLIALNALAVHRYVRGMRKKIGLYSYTLMPLLGAIVQYAFYGVEIIYIAMLFSLILIYGNFYVERGQEITKKQAKITEQKVSMMIARIQPDVLNRTLNSIKNIEGNPPETVSAIEHFSEYMTRNLMVLGQINTVPFSAEMKHVRTYVNLEKLRFKEKLNVRYDIRDTSFQIPALTLQMLVENAIKHGVTAKESGGTVTITTRLTQEGHLILISDDGVGFDTTKPLPDDERSHIGLANVKQRLEEMSHGTMDIKSEIGHGTLVKIIIPKTTPMDR
;
A
#
# COMPACT_ATOMS: atom_id res chain seq x y z
N MET A 1 23.93 -3.60 10.56
CA MET A 1 22.65 -3.98 11.18
C MET A 1 22.67 -3.50 12.62
N VAL A 2 22.13 -2.33 12.91
CA VAL A 2 21.91 -1.86 14.30
C VAL A 2 20.74 -2.69 14.83
N LYS A 3 20.95 -3.32 15.99
CA LYS A 3 19.95 -4.24 16.57
C LYS A 3 18.65 -3.48 16.84
N VAL A 4 17.54 -3.97 16.29
CA VAL A 4 16.17 -3.43 16.50
C VAL A 4 15.81 -3.30 17.99
N ALA A 5 16.46 -4.09 18.86
CA ALA A 5 16.29 -4.04 20.33
C ALA A 5 16.70 -2.69 20.96
N ASP A 6 17.71 -2.00 20.40
CA ASP A 6 18.21 -0.74 20.98
C ASP A 6 17.24 0.43 20.71
N TRP A 7 16.50 0.37 19.62
CA TRP A 7 15.53 1.40 19.25
C TRP A 7 14.23 1.34 20.05
N SER A 8 13.83 0.16 20.55
CA SER A 8 12.69 0.05 21.45
C SER A 8 12.94 0.79 22.77
N ILE A 9 14.17 0.72 23.30
CA ILE A 9 14.57 1.44 24.51
C ILE A 9 14.48 2.96 24.30
N VAL A 10 14.99 3.45 23.16
CA VAL A 10 14.90 4.88 22.81
C VAL A 10 13.44 5.32 22.70
N GLY A 11 12.58 4.50 22.09
CA GLY A 11 11.14 4.76 22.00
C GLY A 11 10.47 4.85 23.37
N TYR A 12 10.73 3.91 24.28
CA TYR A 12 10.19 3.95 25.64
C TYR A 12 10.70 5.15 26.44
N VAL A 13 11.99 5.48 26.31
CA VAL A 13 12.54 6.67 26.96
C VAL A 13 11.87 7.94 26.44
N SER A 14 11.71 8.07 25.11
CA SER A 14 11.02 9.21 24.51
C SER A 14 9.56 9.31 24.96
N MET A 15 8.85 8.20 25.08
CA MET A 15 7.47 8.15 25.59
C MET A 15 7.41 8.66 27.04
N ILE A 16 8.33 8.21 27.89
CA ILE A 16 8.40 8.67 29.29
C ILE A 16 8.67 10.17 29.34
N VAL A 17 9.59 10.67 28.53
CA VAL A 17 9.92 12.09 28.44
C VAL A 17 8.68 12.91 28.02
N LEU A 18 7.98 12.48 26.96
CA LEU A 18 6.75 13.15 26.50
C LEU A 18 5.65 13.14 27.57
N ALA A 19 5.47 12.04 28.28
CA ALA A 19 4.50 11.93 29.36
C ALA A 19 4.87 12.84 30.53
N LEU A 20 6.15 12.96 30.90
CA LEU A 20 6.63 13.87 31.92
C LEU A 20 6.42 15.34 31.52
N ILE A 21 6.73 15.68 30.26
CA ILE A 21 6.47 17.03 29.71
C ILE A 21 4.99 17.36 29.87
N LEU A 22 4.09 16.48 29.41
CA LEU A 22 2.65 16.71 29.53
C LEU A 22 2.21 16.90 30.99
N LEU A 23 2.71 16.08 31.92
CA LEU A 23 2.37 16.20 33.34
C LEU A 23 2.86 17.52 33.95
N VAL A 24 4.09 17.95 33.61
CA VAL A 24 4.64 19.24 34.06
C VAL A 24 3.80 20.39 33.51
N THR A 25 3.49 20.35 32.21
CA THR A 25 2.69 21.37 31.53
C THR A 25 1.28 21.49 32.15
N ILE A 26 0.59 20.34 32.41
CA ILE A 26 -0.72 20.34 33.07
C ILE A 26 -0.65 20.95 34.48
N LYS A 27 0.38 20.62 35.25
CA LYS A 27 0.55 21.17 36.61
C LYS A 27 0.75 22.69 36.56
N GLN A 28 1.65 23.17 35.69
CA GLN A 28 1.91 24.60 35.54
C GLN A 28 0.66 25.35 35.03
N TYR A 29 -0.10 24.73 34.08
CA TYR A 29 -1.37 25.31 33.63
C TYR A 29 -2.37 25.47 34.78
N ALA A 30 -2.52 24.47 35.64
CA ALA A 30 -3.42 24.54 36.81
C ALA A 30 -3.02 25.68 37.77
N ASP A 31 -1.70 25.87 37.95
CA ASP A 31 -1.18 26.96 38.78
C ASP A 31 -1.37 28.33 38.11
N THR A 32 -1.23 28.41 36.76
CA THR A 32 -1.28 29.66 35.99
C THR A 32 -2.72 30.15 35.77
N ILE A 33 -3.69 29.25 35.56
CA ILE A 33 -5.09 29.63 35.28
C ILE A 33 -5.72 30.43 36.41
N ASN A 34 -5.25 30.20 37.63
CA ASN A 34 -5.66 31.00 38.82
C ASN A 34 -5.10 32.42 38.80
N LEU A 35 -4.09 32.70 37.96
CA LEU A 35 -3.40 33.98 37.83
C LEU A 35 -3.65 34.66 36.49
N ALA A 36 -4.33 33.98 35.54
CA ALA A 36 -4.47 34.43 34.15
C ALA A 36 -5.26 35.74 34.05
N LYS A 37 -4.55 36.79 33.70
CA LYS A 37 -5.12 38.13 33.47
C LYS A 37 -5.71 38.28 32.06
N SER A 38 -5.47 37.36 31.16
CA SER A 38 -5.87 37.43 29.74
C SER A 38 -6.48 36.13 29.24
N TYR A 39 -7.65 36.22 28.62
CA TYR A 39 -8.33 35.09 27.96
C TYR A 39 -7.44 34.43 26.88
N HIS A 40 -6.64 35.21 26.17
CA HIS A 40 -5.76 34.72 25.12
C HIS A 40 -4.70 33.76 25.64
N ILE A 41 -4.11 34.07 26.82
CA ILE A 41 -3.11 33.19 27.44
C ILE A 41 -3.73 31.80 27.72
N ALA A 42 -4.90 31.79 28.37
CA ALA A 42 -5.58 30.55 28.71
C ALA A 42 -5.96 29.71 27.47
N VAL A 43 -6.36 30.36 26.36
CA VAL A 43 -6.69 29.73 25.13
C VAL A 43 -5.44 29.07 24.49
N ASN A 44 -4.34 29.83 24.36
CA ASN A 44 -3.10 29.31 23.76
C ASN A 44 -2.52 28.18 24.59
N GLN A 45 -2.42 28.30 25.89
CA GLN A 45 -1.96 27.26 26.80
C GLN A 45 -2.83 25.98 26.71
N THR A 46 -4.16 26.13 26.58
CA THR A 46 -5.05 24.98 26.41
C THR A 46 -4.77 24.27 25.08
N MET A 47 -4.50 25.01 24.00
CA MET A 47 -4.17 24.49 22.69
C MET A 47 -2.85 23.71 22.70
N ASP A 48 -1.83 24.25 23.41
CA ASP A 48 -0.53 23.59 23.53
C ASP A 48 -0.63 22.28 24.30
N ILE A 49 -1.32 22.28 25.44
CA ILE A 49 -1.55 21.06 26.22
C ILE A 49 -2.28 20.00 25.38
N PHE A 50 -3.33 20.40 24.66
CA PHE A 50 -4.06 19.51 23.77
C PHE A 50 -3.15 18.95 22.68
N GLY A 51 -2.32 19.81 22.07
CA GLY A 51 -1.36 19.41 21.05
C GLY A 51 -0.33 18.41 21.57
N ILE A 52 0.25 18.65 22.75
CA ILE A 52 1.18 17.71 23.40
C ILE A 52 0.50 16.38 23.70
N ALA A 53 -0.75 16.39 24.17
CA ALA A 53 -1.51 15.17 24.45
C ALA A 53 -1.76 14.36 23.16
N VAL A 54 -2.10 15.02 22.06
CA VAL A 54 -2.26 14.36 20.75
C VAL A 54 -0.93 13.80 20.25
N CYS A 55 0.16 14.55 20.33
CA CYS A 55 1.50 14.06 19.97
C CYS A 55 1.87 12.81 20.77
N LEU A 56 1.62 12.80 22.09
CA LEU A 56 1.85 11.66 22.95
C LEU A 56 1.01 10.44 22.52
N LEU A 57 -0.28 10.64 22.22
CA LEU A 57 -1.18 9.58 21.74
C LEU A 57 -0.68 8.99 20.42
N LEU A 58 -0.31 9.82 19.44
CA LEU A 58 0.23 9.38 18.16
C LEU A 58 1.55 8.61 18.36
N PHE A 59 2.42 9.10 19.23
CA PHE A 59 3.69 8.46 19.53
C PHE A 59 3.48 7.06 20.16
N ILE A 60 2.59 6.95 21.13
CA ILE A 60 2.24 5.68 21.78
C ILE A 60 1.70 4.68 20.76
N THR A 61 0.77 5.10 19.88
CA THR A 61 0.20 4.21 18.87
C THR A 61 1.25 3.66 17.89
N ILE A 62 2.26 4.49 17.54
CA ILE A 62 3.37 4.05 16.69
C ILE A 62 4.30 3.09 17.45
N LEU A 63 4.56 3.35 18.72
CA LEU A 63 5.45 2.53 19.54
C LEU A 63 4.92 1.11 19.74
N PHE A 64 3.60 0.95 19.92
CA PHE A 64 2.96 -0.37 20.01
C PHE A 64 2.91 -1.14 18.70
N ASP A 65 3.17 -0.50 17.57
CA ASP A 65 3.33 -1.20 16.30
C ASP A 65 4.74 -1.82 16.23
N HIS A 66 4.87 -3.09 16.60
CA HIS A 66 6.13 -3.85 16.76
C HIS A 66 7.12 -3.83 15.58
N ARG A 67 6.90 -3.02 14.53
CA ARG A 67 7.74 -2.95 13.33
C ARG A 67 8.29 -1.54 13.11
N ILE A 68 9.31 -1.21 13.86
CA ILE A 68 10.01 0.07 13.72
C ILE A 68 10.98 -0.04 12.52
N ASN A 69 10.77 0.78 11.49
CA ASN A 69 11.70 0.99 10.39
C ASN A 69 12.29 2.41 10.46
N ILE A 70 13.27 2.71 9.61
CA ILE A 70 13.94 4.03 9.60
C ILE A 70 12.93 5.18 9.37
N GLY A 71 11.94 5.01 8.47
CA GLY A 71 10.90 6.01 8.25
C GLY A 71 10.04 6.24 9.49
N THR A 72 9.73 5.19 10.24
CA THR A 72 9.03 5.28 11.53
C THR A 72 9.84 6.09 12.55
N ILE A 73 11.17 5.90 12.59
CA ILE A 73 12.08 6.64 13.48
C ILE A 73 12.07 8.13 13.16
N TYR A 74 12.19 8.50 11.89
CA TYR A 74 12.09 9.91 11.47
C TYR A 74 10.75 10.52 11.85
N PHE A 75 9.66 9.77 11.68
CA PHE A 75 8.33 10.26 12.04
C PHE A 75 8.14 10.38 13.56
N MET A 76 8.68 9.46 14.35
CA MET A 76 8.69 9.56 15.82
C MET A 76 9.52 10.76 16.29
N ALA A 77 10.70 10.98 15.71
CA ALA A 77 11.52 12.15 15.99
C ALA A 77 10.78 13.46 15.65
N PHE A 78 10.06 13.48 14.53
CA PHE A 78 9.24 14.60 14.12
C PHE A 78 8.13 14.90 15.14
N ILE A 79 7.35 13.90 15.58
CA ILE A 79 6.32 14.06 16.63
C ILE A 79 6.93 14.55 17.95
N THR A 80 8.10 14.03 18.32
CA THR A 80 8.78 14.42 19.56
C THR A 80 9.18 15.90 19.52
N LEU A 81 9.77 16.35 18.41
CA LEU A 81 10.18 17.75 18.27
C LEU A 81 8.99 18.70 18.16
N GLU A 82 7.89 18.28 17.53
CA GLU A 82 6.63 19.03 17.52
C GLU A 82 6.09 19.21 18.96
N SER A 83 6.09 18.14 19.75
CA SER A 83 5.69 18.20 21.16
C SER A 83 6.61 19.11 21.99
N MET A 84 7.92 19.11 21.73
CA MET A 84 8.86 20.01 22.38
C MET A 84 8.62 21.47 21.98
N LEU A 85 8.30 21.73 20.72
CA LEU A 85 7.95 23.08 20.25
C LEU A 85 6.74 23.64 21.02
N LEU A 86 5.67 22.84 21.11
CA LEU A 86 4.46 23.22 21.87
C LEU A 86 4.77 23.41 23.37
N PHE A 87 5.64 22.61 23.95
CA PHE A 87 6.08 22.77 25.33
C PHE A 87 6.81 24.13 25.56
N TRP A 88 7.76 24.47 24.68
CA TRP A 88 8.46 25.74 24.79
C TRP A 88 7.56 26.93 24.52
N ASP A 89 6.56 26.81 23.69
CA ASP A 89 5.55 27.83 23.47
C ASP A 89 4.69 28.04 24.72
N PHE A 90 4.20 26.93 25.30
CA PHE A 90 3.49 26.99 26.58
C PHE A 90 4.31 27.69 27.69
N GLU A 91 5.59 27.31 27.83
CA GLU A 91 6.48 27.94 28.84
C GLU A 91 6.70 29.43 28.56
N ALA A 92 6.77 29.83 27.28
CA ALA A 92 6.88 31.25 26.92
C ALA A 92 5.67 32.06 27.49
N TRP A 93 4.46 31.53 27.37
CA TRP A 93 3.26 32.15 27.94
C TRP A 93 3.23 32.15 29.48
N VAL A 94 3.87 31.18 30.13
CA VAL A 94 3.95 31.12 31.61
C VAL A 94 4.84 32.19 32.16
N VAL A 95 5.97 32.46 31.52
CA VAL A 95 7.00 33.40 32.04
C VAL A 95 6.82 34.83 31.56
N ASP A 96 6.02 35.06 30.52
CA ASP A 96 5.83 36.38 29.92
C ASP A 96 5.20 37.36 30.90
N GLY A 97 5.74 38.59 30.95
CA GLY A 97 5.30 39.63 31.85
C GLY A 97 5.73 39.46 33.32
N ASN A 98 6.68 38.57 33.62
CA ASN A 98 7.26 38.39 34.94
C ASN A 98 8.68 38.98 35.00
N PRO A 99 8.87 40.18 35.67
CA PRO A 99 10.18 40.83 35.74
C PRO A 99 11.26 39.98 36.44
N ALA A 100 10.87 39.09 37.35
CA ALA A 100 11.82 38.20 38.04
C ALA A 100 12.35 37.05 37.14
N GLN A 101 11.76 36.86 35.96
CA GLN A 101 12.07 35.73 35.05
C GLN A 101 12.52 36.18 33.64
N THR A 102 12.99 37.43 33.48
CA THR A 102 13.42 37.97 32.17
C THR A 102 14.47 37.10 31.48
N THR A 103 15.46 36.62 32.22
CA THR A 103 16.50 35.71 31.68
C THR A 103 15.90 34.38 31.22
N LEU A 104 15.00 33.80 31.99
CA LEU A 104 14.32 32.56 31.65
C LEU A 104 13.43 32.76 30.42
N ASN A 105 12.65 33.85 30.35
CA ASN A 105 11.83 34.21 29.18
C ASN A 105 12.70 34.34 27.92
N ARG A 106 13.87 34.96 28.02
CA ARG A 106 14.82 35.05 26.90
C ARG A 106 15.29 33.68 26.43
N ILE A 107 15.68 32.78 27.34
CA ILE A 107 16.14 31.42 27.03
C ILE A 107 15.02 30.60 26.38
N ILE A 108 13.80 30.65 26.92
CA ILE A 108 12.64 29.93 26.39
C ILE A 108 12.33 30.34 24.95
N ASN A 109 12.32 31.64 24.67
CA ASN A 109 12.09 32.11 23.30
C ASN A 109 13.19 31.70 22.33
N TYR A 110 14.47 31.59 22.75
CA TYR A 110 15.51 30.99 21.90
C TYR A 110 15.20 29.57 21.55
N TYR A 111 14.79 28.76 22.52
CA TYR A 111 14.40 27.37 22.24
C TYR A 111 13.20 27.31 21.30
N ASN A 112 12.17 28.13 21.54
CA ASN A 112 10.98 28.15 20.69
C ASN A 112 11.34 28.41 19.23
N PHE A 113 12.08 29.49 18.92
CA PHE A 113 12.54 29.76 17.54
C PHE A 113 13.44 28.66 16.97
N GLY A 114 14.35 28.08 17.77
CA GLY A 114 15.24 27.00 17.36
C GLY A 114 14.48 25.72 17.02
N PHE A 115 13.50 25.35 17.83
CA PHE A 115 12.69 24.15 17.61
C PHE A 115 11.85 24.23 16.34
N VAL A 116 11.37 25.40 15.91
CA VAL A 116 10.71 25.56 14.60
C VAL A 116 11.60 25.07 13.47
N LEU A 117 12.88 25.45 13.45
CA LEU A 117 13.83 25.01 12.42
C LEU A 117 14.15 23.51 12.53
N MET A 118 14.23 22.97 13.75
CA MET A 118 14.47 21.54 13.98
C MET A 118 13.30 20.69 13.51
N VAL A 119 12.08 21.10 13.76
CA VAL A 119 10.85 20.44 13.31
C VAL A 119 10.81 20.39 11.77
N LEU A 120 11.06 21.52 11.11
CA LEU A 120 11.14 21.56 9.64
C LEU A 120 12.24 20.66 9.10
N THR A 121 13.38 20.56 9.79
CA THR A 121 14.50 19.70 9.38
C THR A 121 14.17 18.21 9.53
N THR A 122 13.52 17.79 10.61
CA THR A 122 13.07 16.41 10.75
C THR A 122 12.00 16.03 9.74
N PHE A 123 11.10 16.97 9.41
CA PHE A 123 10.17 16.77 8.31
C PHE A 123 10.88 16.60 6.96
N TRP A 124 11.93 17.41 6.69
CA TRP A 124 12.78 17.25 5.50
C TRP A 124 13.41 15.85 5.43
N LEU A 125 14.02 15.39 6.53
CA LEU A 125 14.64 14.06 6.60
C LEU A 125 13.61 12.94 6.37
N TYR A 126 12.40 13.11 6.90
CA TYR A 126 11.30 12.19 6.66
C TYR A 126 10.88 12.15 5.18
N VAL A 127 10.68 13.31 4.54
CA VAL A 127 10.36 13.43 3.11
C VAL A 127 11.45 12.81 2.26
N LYS A 128 12.72 13.11 2.55
CA LYS A 128 13.88 12.56 1.84
C LYS A 128 13.93 11.04 1.93
N HIS A 129 13.70 10.48 3.10
CA HIS A 129 13.63 9.03 3.28
C HIS A 129 12.49 8.38 2.49
N LEU A 130 11.31 9.02 2.39
CA LEU A 130 10.17 8.51 1.62
C LEU A 130 10.42 8.48 0.11
N THR A 131 11.31 9.32 -0.39
CA THR A 131 11.58 9.44 -1.83
C THR A 131 12.65 8.48 -2.32
N ASP A 132 13.58 8.07 -1.42
CA ASP A 132 14.73 7.17 -1.70
C ASP A 132 15.45 7.49 -3.02
N THR A 133 15.52 8.79 -3.35
CA THR A 133 16.03 9.28 -4.64
C THR A 133 17.35 10.02 -4.41
N HIS A 134 18.38 9.63 -5.16
CA HIS A 134 19.67 10.30 -5.18
C HIS A 134 19.94 10.79 -6.61
N ASP A 135 19.61 12.05 -6.87
CA ASP A 135 19.93 12.72 -8.12
C ASP A 135 20.54 14.11 -7.85
N LYS A 136 21.15 14.72 -8.89
CA LYS A 136 21.78 16.04 -8.78
C LYS A 136 20.84 17.15 -8.29
N TRP A 137 19.53 17.01 -8.54
CA TRP A 137 18.54 17.96 -8.07
C TRP A 137 18.27 17.82 -6.57
N MET A 138 18.21 16.60 -6.06
CA MET A 138 18.08 16.34 -4.63
C MET A 138 19.30 16.88 -3.88
N ASP A 139 20.51 16.65 -4.42
CA ASP A 139 21.76 17.18 -3.84
C ASP A 139 21.75 18.73 -3.81
N ALA A 140 21.25 19.37 -4.87
CA ALA A 140 21.13 20.82 -4.92
C ALA A 140 20.10 21.35 -3.90
N ILE A 141 18.96 20.66 -3.74
CA ILE A 141 17.96 21.00 -2.72
C ILE A 141 18.55 20.81 -1.30
N ASP A 142 19.29 19.74 -1.07
CA ASP A 142 19.97 19.50 0.22
C ASP A 142 20.95 20.64 0.56
N ILE A 143 21.79 21.04 -0.36
CA ILE A 143 22.73 22.15 -0.16
C ILE A 143 21.98 23.45 0.15
N ALA A 144 20.95 23.78 -0.61
CA ALA A 144 20.13 24.95 -0.38
C ALA A 144 19.42 24.88 0.99
N TYR A 145 18.89 23.71 1.35
CA TYR A 145 18.20 23.47 2.60
C TYR A 145 19.11 23.71 3.81
N TYR A 146 20.27 23.06 3.86
CA TYR A 146 21.20 23.18 4.97
C TYR A 146 21.86 24.56 5.03
N SER A 147 22.05 25.25 3.89
CA SER A 147 22.54 26.64 3.86
C SER A 147 21.52 27.60 4.46
N LEU A 148 20.22 27.44 4.12
CA LEU A 148 19.14 28.24 4.71
C LEU A 148 18.92 27.94 6.19
N LEU A 149 19.05 26.68 6.58
CA LEU A 149 18.99 26.27 7.98
C LEU A 149 20.10 26.93 8.79
N ALA A 150 21.34 26.90 8.30
CA ALA A 150 22.49 27.56 8.96
C ALA A 150 22.29 29.08 9.06
N LEU A 151 21.76 29.72 8.00
CA LEU A 151 21.41 31.13 8.02
C LEU A 151 20.32 31.44 9.07
N GLY A 152 19.24 30.67 9.09
CA GLY A 152 18.17 30.85 10.08
C GLY A 152 18.65 30.66 11.51
N MET A 153 19.47 29.63 11.75
CA MET A 153 20.08 29.41 13.07
C MET A 153 21.02 30.55 13.46
N SER A 154 21.80 31.09 12.52
CA SER A 154 22.68 32.25 12.82
C SER A 154 21.93 33.48 13.22
N VAL A 155 20.77 33.78 12.59
CA VAL A 155 19.89 34.91 12.97
C VAL A 155 19.37 34.74 14.40
N ILE A 156 18.95 33.54 14.78
CA ILE A 156 18.48 33.24 16.13
C ILE A 156 19.62 33.32 17.14
N LEU A 157 20.75 32.71 16.87
CA LEU A 157 21.90 32.65 17.77
C LEU A 157 22.56 34.03 18.00
N THR A 158 22.47 34.96 17.04
CA THR A 158 22.99 36.31 17.19
C THR A 158 22.04 37.26 17.87
N ASN A 159 20.78 36.90 18.10
CA ASN A 159 19.77 37.78 18.72
C ASN A 159 20.19 38.34 20.10
N PRO A 160 20.98 37.64 20.99
CA PRO A 160 21.44 38.22 22.24
C PRO A 160 22.21 39.56 22.10
N TRP A 161 22.86 39.74 20.96
CA TRP A 161 23.67 40.92 20.66
C TRP A 161 23.01 41.89 19.67
N THR A 162 22.13 41.37 18.82
CA THR A 162 21.54 42.13 17.72
C THR A 162 20.12 42.62 18.00
N GLU A 163 19.41 41.89 18.87
CA GLU A 163 17.98 42.10 19.14
C GLU A 163 17.11 42.13 17.88
N PHE A 164 17.53 41.41 16.82
CA PHE A 164 16.86 41.42 15.49
C PHE A 164 15.54 40.66 15.48
N VAL A 165 15.38 39.66 16.35
CA VAL A 165 14.18 38.80 16.36
C VAL A 165 13.21 39.25 17.40
N PHE A 166 13.64 39.34 18.65
CA PHE A 166 12.80 39.77 19.79
C PHE A 166 13.61 40.43 20.87
N THR A 167 12.91 41.18 21.71
CA THR A 167 13.43 41.82 22.93
C THR A 167 12.59 41.41 24.12
N ILE A 168 13.20 41.39 25.32
CA ILE A 168 12.49 41.22 26.59
C ILE A 168 12.76 42.48 27.39
N ASP A 169 11.69 43.22 27.77
CA ASP A 169 11.80 44.42 28.60
C ASP A 169 12.23 44.00 30.02
N GLU A 170 13.35 44.53 30.48
CA GLU A 170 13.95 44.18 31.77
C GLU A 170 13.08 44.63 32.96
N THR A 171 12.20 45.61 32.77
CA THR A 171 11.38 46.19 33.85
C THR A 171 10.03 45.51 33.99
N THR A 172 9.44 45.07 32.87
CA THR A 172 8.12 44.44 32.81
C THR A 172 8.17 42.96 32.61
N GLY A 173 9.29 42.41 32.09
CA GLY A 173 9.41 41.02 31.70
C GLY A 173 8.66 40.66 30.42
N LEU A 174 8.09 41.64 29.71
CA LEU A 174 7.27 41.43 28.53
C LEU A 174 8.10 41.14 27.28
N TYR A 175 7.68 40.16 26.53
CA TYR A 175 8.17 39.86 25.19
C TYR A 175 7.67 40.90 24.18
N ALA A 176 8.56 41.35 23.30
CA ALA A 176 8.21 42.17 22.16
C ALA A 176 8.94 41.74 20.90
N ARG A 177 8.25 41.70 19.75
CA ARG A 177 8.86 41.45 18.46
C ARG A 177 9.68 42.66 18.03
N ALA A 178 10.92 42.41 17.63
CA ALA A 178 11.76 43.47 17.07
C ALA A 178 11.21 43.97 15.72
N PRO A 179 11.52 45.22 15.30
CA PRO A 179 11.15 45.72 13.98
C PRO A 179 11.66 44.84 12.82
N THR A 180 12.76 44.16 13.05
CA THR A 180 13.43 43.24 12.10
C THR A 180 12.99 41.76 12.27
N TYR A 181 11.95 41.49 13.05
CA TYR A 181 11.40 40.14 13.29
C TYR A 181 11.15 39.32 11.99
N TRP A 182 10.78 40.01 10.89
CA TRP A 182 10.56 39.38 9.60
C TRP A 182 11.79 38.61 9.07
N LEU A 183 13.02 38.94 9.51
CA LEU A 183 14.24 38.21 9.15
C LEU A 183 14.18 36.74 9.66
N SER A 184 13.58 36.54 10.84
CA SER A 184 13.45 35.17 11.40
C SER A 184 12.45 34.31 10.61
N LEU A 185 11.57 34.91 9.81
CA LEU A 185 10.57 34.18 8.99
C LEU A 185 11.11 33.73 7.64
N ILE A 186 12.20 34.37 7.14
CA ILE A 186 12.74 34.05 5.80
C ILE A 186 13.15 32.60 5.71
N ALA A 187 13.96 32.10 6.65
CA ALA A 187 14.46 30.73 6.63
C ALA A 187 13.30 29.71 6.73
N PRO A 188 12.38 29.76 7.71
CA PRO A 188 11.25 28.84 7.75
C PRO A 188 10.41 28.83 6.48
N ILE A 189 10.08 30.00 5.90
CA ILE A 189 9.28 30.09 4.67
C ILE A 189 10.02 29.44 3.49
N CYS A 190 11.31 29.71 3.33
CA CYS A 190 12.12 29.09 2.28
C CYS A 190 12.27 27.59 2.49
N LEU A 191 12.46 27.11 3.71
CA LEU A 191 12.53 25.68 4.04
C LEU A 191 11.19 24.96 3.74
N ILE A 192 10.06 25.60 4.05
CA ILE A 192 8.73 25.10 3.69
C ILE A 192 8.59 25.01 2.17
N ALA A 193 9.04 26.02 1.42
CA ALA A 193 8.99 26.00 -0.05
C ALA A 193 9.85 24.90 -0.65
N LEU A 194 11.05 24.67 -0.11
CA LEU A 194 11.91 23.54 -0.54
C LEU A 194 11.28 22.19 -0.24
N ASN A 195 10.67 22.01 0.93
CA ASN A 195 9.90 20.82 1.28
C ASN A 195 8.76 20.58 0.26
N ALA A 196 7.98 21.63 -0.04
CA ALA A 196 6.90 21.54 -1.02
C ALA A 196 7.42 21.15 -2.42
N LEU A 197 8.54 21.73 -2.86
CA LEU A 197 9.17 21.40 -4.14
C LEU A 197 9.61 19.95 -4.20
N ALA A 198 10.23 19.43 -3.14
CA ALA A 198 10.64 18.03 -3.06
C ALA A 198 9.44 17.08 -3.09
N VAL A 199 8.39 17.37 -2.31
CA VAL A 199 7.14 16.59 -2.33
C VAL A 199 6.51 16.60 -3.72
N HIS A 200 6.50 17.76 -4.41
CA HIS A 200 5.94 17.87 -5.76
C HIS A 200 6.66 16.96 -6.76
N ARG A 201 7.99 17.01 -6.74
CA ARG A 201 8.85 16.37 -7.73
C ARG A 201 9.02 14.87 -7.51
N TYR A 202 9.20 14.45 -6.26
CA TYR A 202 9.67 13.11 -5.93
C TYR A 202 8.64 12.19 -5.31
N VAL A 203 7.63 12.71 -4.61
CA VAL A 203 6.62 11.86 -4.00
C VAL A 203 5.63 11.38 -5.05
N ARG A 204 5.42 10.07 -5.14
CA ARG A 204 4.42 9.45 -6.02
C ARG A 204 3.16 9.11 -5.23
N GLY A 205 2.00 9.28 -5.88
CA GLY A 205 0.69 8.99 -5.29
C GLY A 205 0.04 10.21 -4.63
N MET A 206 -1.20 10.53 -5.08
CA MET A 206 -1.94 11.73 -4.66
C MET A 206 -2.19 11.75 -3.14
N ARG A 207 -2.53 10.61 -2.53
CA ARG A 207 -2.78 10.52 -1.08
C ARG A 207 -1.56 10.93 -0.25
N LYS A 208 -0.36 10.40 -0.60
CA LYS A 208 0.90 10.78 0.07
C LYS A 208 1.17 12.27 -0.09
N LYS A 209 1.01 12.79 -1.31
CA LYS A 209 1.18 14.21 -1.59
C LYS A 209 0.27 15.08 -0.71
N ILE A 210 -1.02 14.75 -0.62
CA ILE A 210 -1.98 15.52 0.20
C ILE A 210 -1.53 15.57 1.67
N GLY A 211 -1.14 14.44 2.26
CA GLY A 211 -0.66 14.40 3.63
C GLY A 211 0.59 15.24 3.86
N LEU A 212 1.59 15.15 2.96
CA LEU A 212 2.82 15.92 3.10
C LEU A 212 2.64 17.41 2.77
N TYR A 213 1.81 17.74 1.77
CA TYR A 213 1.45 19.12 1.49
C TYR A 213 0.66 19.78 2.60
N SER A 214 -0.14 19.02 3.36
CA SER A 214 -0.86 19.60 4.49
C SER A 214 0.11 20.24 5.48
N TYR A 215 1.28 19.62 5.75
CA TYR A 215 2.27 20.18 6.65
C TYR A 215 3.02 21.40 6.10
N THR A 216 3.02 21.61 4.80
CA THR A 216 3.59 22.81 4.17
C THR A 216 2.57 23.95 4.02
N LEU A 217 1.31 23.61 3.74
CA LEU A 217 0.26 24.60 3.44
C LEU A 217 -0.55 25.03 4.67
N MET A 218 -0.89 24.10 5.56
CA MET A 218 -1.73 24.41 6.72
C MET A 218 -1.08 25.41 7.69
N PRO A 219 0.22 25.32 8.03
CA PRO A 219 0.86 26.34 8.87
C PRO A 219 0.86 27.74 8.22
N LEU A 220 1.00 27.82 6.88
CA LEU A 220 0.91 29.10 6.16
C LEU A 220 -0.51 29.67 6.25
N LEU A 221 -1.53 28.84 6.08
CA LEU A 221 -2.93 29.24 6.28
C LEU A 221 -3.18 29.65 7.73
N GLY A 222 -2.66 28.88 8.69
CA GLY A 222 -2.71 29.21 10.10
C GLY A 222 -2.10 30.57 10.41
N ALA A 223 -0.93 30.88 9.82
CA ALA A 223 -0.26 32.18 9.98
C ALA A 223 -1.09 33.34 9.41
N ILE A 224 -1.76 33.17 8.26
CA ILE A 224 -2.66 34.17 7.67
C ILE A 224 -3.86 34.42 8.60
N VAL A 225 -4.48 33.35 9.10
CA VAL A 225 -5.62 33.47 10.03
C VAL A 225 -5.18 34.12 11.33
N GLN A 226 -4.03 33.74 11.88
CA GLN A 226 -3.46 34.34 13.10
C GLN A 226 -3.17 35.83 12.95
N TYR A 227 -2.79 36.28 11.74
CA TYR A 227 -2.64 37.72 11.47
C TYR A 227 -3.97 38.46 11.57
N ALA A 228 -5.07 37.84 11.14
CA ALA A 228 -6.42 38.40 11.23
C ALA A 228 -7.01 38.34 12.65
N PHE A 229 -6.67 37.29 13.43
CA PHE A 229 -7.14 37.07 14.81
C PHE A 229 -5.98 37.22 15.81
N TYR A 230 -5.60 38.45 16.10
CA TYR A 230 -4.49 38.73 16.99
C TYR A 230 -4.68 38.13 18.38
N GLY A 231 -3.64 37.45 18.88
CA GLY A 231 -3.60 36.89 20.24
C GLY A 231 -3.97 35.42 20.36
N VAL A 232 -4.34 34.73 19.24
CA VAL A 232 -4.57 33.29 19.23
C VAL A 232 -3.58 32.60 18.26
N GLU A 233 -2.86 31.58 18.71
CA GLU A 233 -1.80 30.92 17.94
C GLU A 233 -2.35 29.76 17.11
N ILE A 234 -3.09 30.09 16.05
CA ILE A 234 -3.76 29.14 15.17
C ILE A 234 -2.75 28.30 14.37
N ILE A 235 -1.53 28.76 14.20
CA ILE A 235 -0.48 28.07 13.46
C ILE A 235 -0.18 26.68 14.06
N TYR A 236 -0.14 26.55 15.37
CA TYR A 236 0.14 25.27 16.04
C TYR A 236 -1.01 24.27 15.88
N ILE A 237 -2.26 24.73 15.90
CA ILE A 237 -3.40 23.88 15.57
C ILE A 237 -3.31 23.38 14.14
N ALA A 238 -2.95 24.25 13.20
CA ALA A 238 -2.78 23.87 11.79
C ALA A 238 -1.66 22.85 11.61
N MET A 239 -0.54 22.96 12.34
CA MET A 239 0.54 21.99 12.36
C MET A 239 0.06 20.65 12.93
N LEU A 240 -0.68 20.66 14.02
CA LEU A 240 -1.24 19.46 14.64
C LEU A 240 -2.20 18.72 13.68
N PHE A 241 -3.11 19.44 13.01
CA PHE A 241 -3.98 18.85 11.99
C PHE A 241 -3.17 18.19 10.85
N SER A 242 -2.12 18.83 10.41
CA SER A 242 -1.23 18.31 9.40
C SER A 242 -0.53 17.03 9.86
N LEU A 243 -0.08 17.00 11.11
CA LEU A 243 0.53 15.82 11.73
C LEU A 243 -0.45 14.63 11.76
N ILE A 244 -1.70 14.86 12.12
CA ILE A 244 -2.77 13.85 12.11
C ILE A 244 -3.01 13.33 10.69
N LEU A 245 -3.01 14.19 9.68
CA LEU A 245 -3.17 13.78 8.28
C LEU A 245 -1.99 12.95 7.77
N ILE A 246 -0.75 13.32 8.14
CA ILE A 246 0.44 12.52 7.81
C ILE A 246 0.36 11.15 8.49
N TYR A 247 0.00 11.12 9.77
CA TYR A 247 -0.19 9.88 10.52
C TYR A 247 -1.24 8.97 9.90
N GLY A 248 -2.40 9.52 9.53
CA GLY A 248 -3.47 8.77 8.87
C GLY A 248 -3.01 8.13 7.55
N ASN A 249 -2.26 8.87 6.72
CA ASN A 249 -1.67 8.34 5.49
C ASN A 249 -0.65 7.24 5.75
N PHE A 250 0.22 7.43 6.75
CA PHE A 250 1.21 6.43 7.17
C PHE A 250 0.52 5.13 7.62
N TYR A 251 -0.54 5.22 8.41
CA TYR A 251 -1.26 4.06 8.92
C TYR A 251 -2.01 3.30 7.81
N VAL A 252 -2.65 4.02 6.89
CA VAL A 252 -3.35 3.41 5.74
C VAL A 252 -2.38 2.67 4.82
N GLU A 253 -1.21 3.27 4.51
CA GLU A 253 -0.20 2.61 3.68
C GLU A 253 0.32 1.33 4.33
N ARG A 254 0.58 1.39 5.61
CA ARG A 254 1.05 0.24 6.40
C ARG A 254 0.01 -0.88 6.46
N GLY A 255 -1.27 -0.54 6.62
CA GLY A 255 -2.38 -1.49 6.54
C GLY A 255 -2.44 -2.21 5.20
N GLN A 256 -2.29 -1.48 4.10
CA GLN A 256 -2.25 -2.06 2.75
C GLN A 256 -1.04 -3.00 2.55
N GLU A 257 0.13 -2.64 3.08
CA GLU A 257 1.32 -3.50 3.00
C GLU A 257 1.14 -4.81 3.79
N ILE A 258 0.54 -4.74 4.97
CA ILE A 258 0.22 -5.92 5.78
C ILE A 258 -0.76 -6.83 5.03
N THR A 259 -1.83 -6.26 4.46
CA THR A 259 -2.82 -7.02 3.69
C THR A 259 -2.19 -7.73 2.49
N LYS A 260 -1.31 -7.04 1.74
CA LYS A 260 -0.57 -7.65 0.62
C LYS A 260 0.35 -8.79 1.07
N LYS A 261 1.07 -8.61 2.18
CA LYS A 261 1.93 -9.66 2.75
C LYS A 261 1.12 -10.87 3.21
N GLN A 262 -0.04 -10.62 3.82
CA GLN A 262 -0.95 -11.68 4.28
C GLN A 262 -1.51 -12.48 3.09
N ALA A 263 -1.94 -11.81 2.03
CA ALA A 263 -2.40 -12.45 0.79
C ALA A 263 -1.30 -13.35 0.19
N LYS A 264 -0.06 -12.84 0.10
CA LYS A 264 1.08 -13.62 -0.40
C LYS A 264 1.40 -14.84 0.47
N ILE A 265 1.34 -14.70 1.79
CA ILE A 265 1.54 -15.82 2.71
C ILE A 265 0.44 -16.88 2.53
N THR A 266 -0.81 -16.43 2.34
CA THR A 266 -1.94 -17.34 2.11
C THR A 266 -1.76 -18.11 0.80
N GLU A 267 -1.37 -17.42 -0.27
CA GLU A 267 -1.06 -18.04 -1.56
C GLU A 267 0.07 -19.08 -1.45
N GLN A 268 1.16 -18.74 -0.74
CA GLN A 268 2.25 -19.69 -0.48
C GLN A 268 1.80 -20.90 0.35
N LYS A 269 0.93 -20.70 1.36
CA LYS A 269 0.37 -21.81 2.15
C LYS A 269 -0.48 -22.73 1.29
N VAL A 270 -1.33 -22.17 0.42
CA VAL A 270 -2.15 -22.97 -0.52
C VAL A 270 -1.25 -23.75 -1.47
N SER A 271 -0.22 -23.14 -2.03
CA SER A 271 0.77 -23.83 -2.90
C SER A 271 1.48 -24.95 -2.16
N MET A 272 1.88 -24.73 -0.90
CA MET A 272 2.50 -25.79 -0.08
C MET A 272 1.53 -26.92 0.27
N MET A 273 0.25 -26.63 0.53
CA MET A 273 -0.77 -27.67 0.77
C MET A 273 -1.00 -28.53 -0.46
N ILE A 274 -1.03 -27.92 -1.64
CA ILE A 274 -1.15 -28.63 -2.92
C ILE A 274 0.09 -29.50 -3.18
N ALA A 275 1.29 -28.98 -2.92
CA ALA A 275 2.54 -29.73 -3.05
C ALA A 275 2.67 -30.91 -2.07
N ARG A 276 1.93 -30.89 -0.94
CA ARG A 276 1.85 -32.03 0.00
C ARG A 276 1.02 -33.20 -0.49
N ILE A 277 0.18 -33.02 -1.50
CA ILE A 277 -0.38 -34.14 -2.24
C ILE A 277 0.80 -34.75 -3.02
N GLN A 278 1.46 -35.76 -2.44
CA GLN A 278 2.64 -36.37 -3.07
C GLN A 278 2.22 -37.03 -4.36
N PRO A 279 2.56 -36.48 -5.54
CA PRO A 279 2.18 -37.07 -6.83
C PRO A 279 2.69 -38.50 -6.96
N ASP A 280 3.85 -38.78 -6.36
CA ASP A 280 4.49 -40.08 -6.35
C ASP A 280 3.70 -41.15 -5.59
N VAL A 281 3.06 -40.78 -4.48
CA VAL A 281 2.22 -41.74 -3.72
C VAL A 281 0.95 -42.08 -4.50
N LEU A 282 0.32 -41.05 -5.07
CA LEU A 282 -0.87 -41.22 -5.90
C LEU A 282 -0.56 -42.11 -7.12
N ASN A 283 0.53 -41.78 -7.85
CA ASN A 283 0.97 -42.58 -9.02
C ASN A 283 1.36 -43.98 -8.65
N ARG A 284 2.07 -44.20 -7.54
CA ARG A 284 2.41 -45.57 -7.08
C ARG A 284 1.15 -46.37 -6.74
N THR A 285 0.17 -45.76 -6.05
CA THR A 285 -1.09 -46.41 -5.71
C THR A 285 -1.87 -46.79 -6.97
N LEU A 286 -2.01 -45.87 -7.93
CA LEU A 286 -2.68 -46.15 -9.21
C LEU A 286 -1.98 -47.23 -10.01
N ASN A 287 -0.65 -47.23 -10.09
CA ASN A 287 0.13 -48.28 -10.72
C ASN A 287 -0.01 -49.63 -10.01
N SER A 288 -0.11 -49.65 -8.68
CA SER A 288 -0.36 -50.88 -7.94
C SER A 288 -1.73 -51.48 -8.28
N ILE A 289 -2.77 -50.61 -8.37
CA ILE A 289 -4.13 -51.06 -8.77
C ILE A 289 -4.13 -51.55 -10.23
N LYS A 290 -3.43 -50.85 -11.13
CA LYS A 290 -3.29 -51.26 -12.55
C LYS A 290 -2.71 -52.65 -12.69
N ASN A 291 -1.73 -53.00 -11.87
CA ASN A 291 -0.98 -54.26 -11.96
C ASN A 291 -1.62 -55.43 -11.20
N ILE A 292 -2.84 -55.28 -10.66
CA ILE A 292 -3.57 -56.43 -10.06
C ILE A 292 -3.95 -57.43 -11.17
N GLU A 293 -3.57 -58.68 -10.98
CA GLU A 293 -3.94 -59.76 -11.91
C GLU A 293 -5.46 -59.89 -12.05
N GLY A 294 -5.94 -60.03 -13.29
CA GLY A 294 -7.36 -60.16 -13.60
C GLY A 294 -8.10 -58.86 -13.85
N ASN A 295 -7.44 -57.68 -13.82
CA ASN A 295 -8.07 -56.43 -14.23
C ASN A 295 -8.46 -56.45 -15.72
N PRO A 296 -9.72 -56.07 -16.05
CA PRO A 296 -10.11 -55.93 -17.46
C PRO A 296 -9.24 -54.88 -18.16
N PRO A 297 -8.93 -55.04 -19.47
CA PRO A 297 -8.14 -54.05 -20.21
C PRO A 297 -8.69 -52.64 -20.16
N GLU A 298 -10.00 -52.45 -20.07
CA GLU A 298 -10.68 -51.18 -19.94
C GLU A 298 -10.36 -50.50 -18.58
N THR A 299 -10.26 -51.26 -17.48
CA THR A 299 -9.87 -50.78 -16.16
C THR A 299 -8.43 -50.31 -16.14
N VAL A 300 -7.52 -51.09 -16.75
CA VAL A 300 -6.10 -50.70 -16.88
C VAL A 300 -5.95 -49.39 -17.65
N SER A 301 -6.64 -49.25 -18.77
CA SER A 301 -6.65 -48.03 -19.57
C SER A 301 -7.22 -46.82 -18.82
N ALA A 302 -8.31 -47.01 -18.03
CA ALA A 302 -8.88 -45.95 -17.22
C ALA A 302 -7.91 -45.46 -16.12
N ILE A 303 -7.20 -46.37 -15.46
CA ILE A 303 -6.19 -46.04 -14.45
C ILE A 303 -5.00 -45.28 -15.07
N GLU A 304 -4.54 -45.67 -16.24
CA GLU A 304 -3.46 -44.96 -16.96
C GLU A 304 -3.86 -43.54 -17.29
N HIS A 305 -5.02 -43.33 -17.90
CA HIS A 305 -5.51 -42.03 -18.24
C HIS A 305 -5.74 -41.15 -17.00
N PHE A 306 -6.26 -41.73 -15.91
CA PHE A 306 -6.47 -41.00 -14.66
C PHE A 306 -5.15 -40.60 -13.99
N SER A 307 -4.15 -41.50 -14.00
CA SER A 307 -2.80 -41.21 -13.48
C SER A 307 -2.12 -40.10 -14.27
N GLU A 308 -2.19 -40.13 -15.60
CA GLU A 308 -1.65 -39.08 -16.46
C GLU A 308 -2.36 -37.71 -16.20
N TYR A 309 -3.69 -37.75 -16.12
CA TYR A 309 -4.50 -36.56 -15.84
C TYR A 309 -4.14 -35.92 -14.48
N MET A 310 -4.08 -36.70 -13.40
CA MET A 310 -3.75 -36.20 -12.05
C MET A 310 -2.32 -35.69 -11.97
N THR A 311 -1.35 -36.38 -12.55
CA THR A 311 0.06 -35.96 -12.56
C THR A 311 0.21 -34.58 -13.21
N ARG A 312 -0.44 -34.38 -14.34
CA ARG A 312 -0.37 -33.11 -15.07
C ARG A 312 -1.08 -31.98 -14.32
N ASN A 313 -2.27 -32.21 -13.75
CA ASN A 313 -2.97 -31.23 -12.96
C ASN A 313 -2.14 -30.78 -11.74
N LEU A 314 -1.47 -31.70 -11.05
CA LEU A 314 -0.60 -31.39 -9.92
C LEU A 314 0.66 -30.62 -10.32
N MET A 315 1.26 -30.94 -11.48
CA MET A 315 2.43 -30.19 -11.98
C MET A 315 2.10 -28.75 -12.37
N VAL A 316 0.92 -28.50 -12.90
CA VAL A 316 0.52 -27.18 -13.38
C VAL A 316 0.04 -26.27 -12.24
N LEU A 317 -0.49 -26.82 -11.15
CA LEU A 317 -0.91 -26.02 -9.96
C LEU A 317 0.26 -25.27 -9.31
N GLY A 318 1.51 -25.68 -9.58
CA GLY A 318 2.72 -24.96 -9.11
C GLY A 318 3.34 -23.99 -10.13
N GLN A 319 2.83 -23.91 -11.35
CA GLN A 319 3.41 -23.10 -12.43
C GLN A 319 2.43 -22.02 -12.90
N ILE A 320 2.71 -20.78 -12.57
CA ILE A 320 2.01 -19.59 -13.09
C ILE A 320 2.70 -19.18 -14.41
N ASN A 321 2.67 -20.04 -15.43
CA ASN A 321 3.34 -19.78 -16.70
C ASN A 321 2.45 -20.14 -17.90
N THR A 322 2.74 -19.54 -19.05
CA THR A 322 2.19 -19.97 -20.33
C THR A 322 2.86 -21.27 -20.78
N VAL A 323 2.10 -22.13 -21.46
CA VAL A 323 2.57 -23.40 -22.02
C VAL A 323 2.29 -23.44 -23.51
N PRO A 324 3.05 -24.26 -24.32
CA PRO A 324 2.74 -24.46 -25.72
C PRO A 324 1.31 -25.02 -25.87
N PHE A 325 0.56 -24.50 -26.85
CA PHE A 325 -0.81 -24.97 -27.13
C PHE A 325 -0.87 -26.48 -27.36
N SER A 326 0.15 -27.04 -27.99
CA SER A 326 0.27 -28.51 -28.22
C SER A 326 0.28 -29.30 -26.90
N ALA A 327 0.86 -28.78 -25.84
CA ALA A 327 0.86 -29.40 -24.51
C ALA A 327 -0.55 -29.36 -23.88
N GLU A 328 -1.26 -28.24 -23.97
CA GLU A 328 -2.67 -28.13 -23.55
C GLU A 328 -3.58 -29.10 -24.34
N MET A 329 -3.40 -29.16 -25.64
CA MET A 329 -4.17 -30.11 -26.49
C MET A 329 -3.93 -31.57 -26.12
N LYS A 330 -2.71 -31.94 -25.77
CA LYS A 330 -2.42 -33.31 -25.29
C LYS A 330 -3.21 -33.57 -24.00
N HIS A 331 -3.26 -32.60 -23.10
CA HIS A 331 -4.01 -32.67 -21.85
C HIS A 331 -5.51 -32.84 -22.07
N VAL A 332 -6.07 -32.01 -22.95
CA VAL A 332 -7.49 -32.07 -23.35
C VAL A 332 -7.82 -33.46 -23.93
N ARG A 333 -6.98 -34.01 -24.78
CA ARG A 333 -7.20 -35.35 -25.35
C ARG A 333 -7.23 -36.44 -24.28
N THR A 334 -6.32 -36.39 -23.30
CA THR A 334 -6.31 -37.33 -22.17
C THR A 334 -7.60 -37.24 -21.37
N TYR A 335 -8.06 -36.00 -21.04
CA TYR A 335 -9.32 -35.75 -20.35
C TYR A 335 -10.54 -36.28 -21.17
N VAL A 336 -10.61 -35.94 -22.43
CA VAL A 336 -11.68 -36.42 -23.34
C VAL A 336 -11.75 -37.93 -23.41
N ASN A 337 -10.62 -38.62 -23.44
CA ASN A 337 -10.58 -40.07 -23.46
C ASN A 337 -11.18 -40.68 -22.18
N LEU A 338 -10.88 -40.07 -20.99
CA LEU A 338 -11.49 -40.46 -19.73
C LEU A 338 -13.01 -40.27 -19.74
N GLU A 339 -13.49 -39.11 -20.19
CA GLU A 339 -14.92 -38.82 -20.22
C GLU A 339 -15.66 -39.72 -21.25
N LYS A 340 -15.03 -40.09 -22.36
CA LYS A 340 -15.59 -41.04 -23.33
C LYS A 340 -15.81 -42.43 -22.74
N LEU A 341 -14.94 -42.89 -21.81
CA LEU A 341 -15.17 -44.17 -21.11
C LEU A 341 -16.45 -44.11 -20.25
N ARG A 342 -16.75 -42.93 -19.70
CA ARG A 342 -17.92 -42.68 -18.84
C ARG A 342 -19.20 -42.48 -19.64
N PHE A 343 -19.15 -41.63 -20.68
CA PHE A 343 -20.36 -41.20 -21.41
C PHE A 343 -20.60 -41.95 -22.75
N LYS A 344 -19.63 -42.73 -23.18
CA LYS A 344 -19.71 -43.59 -24.40
C LYS A 344 -20.24 -42.80 -25.60
N GLU A 345 -21.33 -43.28 -26.18
CA GLU A 345 -21.96 -42.74 -27.40
C GLU A 345 -22.54 -41.33 -27.21
N LYS A 346 -22.77 -40.87 -25.96
CA LYS A 346 -23.32 -39.54 -25.67
C LYS A 346 -22.32 -38.40 -25.88
N LEU A 347 -21.00 -38.70 -25.94
CA LEU A 347 -19.96 -37.71 -26.10
C LEU A 347 -19.19 -37.86 -27.38
N ASN A 348 -19.38 -36.93 -28.31
CA ASN A 348 -18.55 -36.81 -29.50
C ASN A 348 -17.65 -35.59 -29.40
N VAL A 349 -16.38 -35.68 -29.79
CA VAL A 349 -15.43 -34.56 -29.81
C VAL A 349 -14.71 -34.50 -31.15
N ARG A 350 -14.82 -33.35 -31.83
CA ARG A 350 -14.20 -33.07 -33.12
C ARG A 350 -13.04 -32.08 -32.96
N TYR A 351 -11.94 -32.33 -33.65
CA TYR A 351 -10.75 -31.50 -33.63
C TYR A 351 -10.44 -30.96 -35.03
N ASP A 352 -10.48 -29.64 -35.21
CA ASP A 352 -10.07 -28.97 -36.44
C ASP A 352 -8.93 -27.98 -36.11
N ILE A 353 -7.76 -28.55 -35.87
CA ILE A 353 -6.57 -27.86 -35.36
C ILE A 353 -5.66 -27.54 -36.55
N ARG A 354 -5.58 -26.28 -36.97
CA ARG A 354 -4.70 -25.83 -38.08
C ARG A 354 -3.59 -24.87 -37.59
N ASP A 355 -3.64 -24.42 -36.35
CA ASP A 355 -2.61 -23.58 -35.75
C ASP A 355 -2.28 -24.09 -34.36
N THR A 356 -1.00 -24.29 -34.08
CA THR A 356 -0.47 -24.77 -32.78
C THR A 356 0.76 -23.98 -32.36
N SER A 357 1.13 -22.92 -33.10
CA SER A 357 2.41 -22.20 -32.96
C SER A 357 2.36 -21.06 -31.97
N PHE A 358 1.62 -21.23 -30.86
CA PHE A 358 1.47 -20.19 -29.84
C PHE A 358 1.47 -20.79 -28.43
N GLN A 359 1.58 -19.90 -27.45
CA GLN A 359 1.50 -20.24 -26.04
C GLN A 359 0.17 -19.78 -25.46
N ILE A 360 -0.32 -20.49 -24.45
CA ILE A 360 -1.58 -20.22 -23.75
C ILE A 360 -1.35 -20.42 -22.25
N PRO A 361 -2.03 -19.66 -21.36
CA PRO A 361 -1.99 -19.95 -19.94
C PRO A 361 -2.42 -21.37 -19.63
N ALA A 362 -1.65 -22.05 -18.80
CA ALA A 362 -1.88 -23.46 -18.47
C ALA A 362 -3.30 -23.72 -17.93
N LEU A 363 -3.90 -24.88 -18.25
CA LEU A 363 -5.26 -25.33 -17.91
C LEU A 363 -6.40 -24.46 -18.51
N THR A 364 -6.11 -23.54 -19.41
CA THR A 364 -7.13 -22.70 -20.07
C THR A 364 -8.04 -23.54 -20.96
N LEU A 365 -7.44 -24.29 -21.90
CA LEU A 365 -8.20 -25.07 -22.85
C LEU A 365 -8.94 -26.23 -22.18
N GLN A 366 -8.28 -26.88 -21.21
CA GLN A 366 -8.88 -27.97 -20.46
C GLN A 366 -10.15 -27.52 -19.73
N MET A 367 -10.11 -26.39 -18.99
CA MET A 367 -11.25 -25.91 -18.23
C MET A 367 -12.44 -25.56 -19.10
N LEU A 368 -12.21 -24.98 -20.28
CA LEU A 368 -13.26 -24.65 -21.23
C LEU A 368 -13.89 -25.89 -21.86
N VAL A 369 -13.07 -26.90 -22.21
CA VAL A 369 -13.56 -28.18 -22.74
C VAL A 369 -14.28 -28.97 -21.65
N GLU A 370 -13.79 -28.94 -20.42
CA GLU A 370 -14.48 -29.55 -19.27
C GLU A 370 -15.88 -28.97 -19.07
N ASN A 371 -16.02 -27.62 -19.13
CA ASN A 371 -17.30 -26.94 -19.05
C ASN A 371 -18.24 -27.34 -20.21
N ALA A 372 -17.73 -27.36 -21.44
CA ALA A 372 -18.50 -27.79 -22.62
C ALA A 372 -19.01 -29.24 -22.50
N ILE A 373 -18.21 -30.12 -21.95
CA ILE A 373 -18.61 -31.52 -21.72
C ILE A 373 -19.61 -31.62 -20.57
N LYS A 374 -19.25 -31.15 -19.36
CA LYS A 374 -20.06 -31.33 -18.14
C LYS A 374 -21.39 -30.55 -18.15
N HIS A 375 -21.32 -29.29 -18.53
CA HIS A 375 -22.47 -28.38 -18.45
C HIS A 375 -23.19 -28.22 -19.79
N GLY A 376 -22.53 -28.50 -20.91
CA GLY A 376 -23.12 -28.44 -22.23
C GLY A 376 -23.70 -29.81 -22.65
N VAL A 377 -22.82 -30.69 -23.17
CA VAL A 377 -23.20 -31.91 -23.89
C VAL A 377 -23.79 -32.96 -22.96
N THR A 378 -23.18 -33.24 -21.80
CA THR A 378 -23.63 -34.36 -20.94
C THR A 378 -24.86 -34.02 -20.11
N ALA A 379 -25.23 -32.72 -20.01
CA ALA A 379 -26.49 -32.27 -19.42
C ALA A 379 -27.69 -32.53 -20.35
N LYS A 380 -27.45 -32.81 -21.64
CA LYS A 380 -28.47 -33.13 -22.64
C LYS A 380 -28.65 -34.64 -22.70
N GLU A 381 -29.87 -35.13 -22.60
CA GLU A 381 -30.17 -36.59 -22.62
C GLU A 381 -29.66 -37.30 -23.89
N SER A 382 -29.78 -36.64 -25.04
CA SER A 382 -29.32 -37.15 -26.34
C SER A 382 -27.79 -37.12 -26.49
N GLY A 383 -27.08 -36.50 -25.55
CA GLY A 383 -25.66 -36.20 -25.73
C GLY A 383 -25.42 -35.11 -26.78
N GLY A 384 -24.21 -34.97 -27.25
CA GLY A 384 -23.85 -34.00 -28.27
C GLY A 384 -22.38 -34.02 -28.68
N THR A 385 -21.95 -32.94 -29.33
CA THR A 385 -20.62 -32.81 -29.90
C THR A 385 -19.93 -31.54 -29.39
N VAL A 386 -18.68 -31.68 -28.91
CA VAL A 386 -17.78 -30.55 -28.66
C VAL A 386 -16.81 -30.43 -29.83
N THR A 387 -16.68 -29.25 -30.40
CA THR A 387 -15.74 -28.98 -31.51
C THR A 387 -14.68 -27.98 -31.05
N ILE A 388 -13.41 -28.32 -31.24
CA ILE A 388 -12.26 -27.46 -30.94
C ILE A 388 -11.60 -27.09 -32.25
N THR A 389 -11.56 -25.79 -32.55
CA THR A 389 -11.02 -25.25 -33.80
C THR A 389 -9.89 -24.27 -33.51
N THR A 390 -8.78 -24.32 -34.23
CA THR A 390 -7.75 -23.26 -34.19
C THR A 390 -7.39 -22.79 -35.59
N ARG A 391 -7.12 -21.46 -35.68
CA ARG A 391 -6.75 -20.78 -36.93
C ARG A 391 -5.77 -19.64 -36.62
N LEU A 392 -4.86 -19.42 -37.55
CA LEU A 392 -4.10 -18.20 -37.59
C LEU A 392 -4.88 -17.12 -38.35
N THR A 393 -5.17 -15.98 -37.73
CA THR A 393 -5.89 -14.87 -38.35
C THR A 393 -5.01 -13.60 -38.41
N GLN A 394 -5.55 -12.51 -38.95
CA GLN A 394 -4.85 -11.21 -38.92
C GLN A 394 -4.73 -10.67 -37.50
N GLU A 395 -5.74 -10.90 -36.65
CA GLU A 395 -5.78 -10.42 -35.26
C GLU A 395 -4.90 -11.26 -34.32
N GLY A 396 -4.54 -12.49 -34.71
CA GLY A 396 -3.76 -13.40 -33.87
C GLY A 396 -4.18 -14.85 -34.03
N HIS A 397 -3.85 -15.63 -33.01
CA HIS A 397 -4.19 -17.05 -32.90
C HIS A 397 -5.63 -17.18 -32.36
N LEU A 398 -6.53 -17.65 -33.21
CA LEU A 398 -7.93 -17.86 -32.90
C LEU A 398 -8.16 -19.27 -32.38
N ILE A 399 -8.83 -19.41 -31.25
CA ILE A 399 -9.34 -20.66 -30.70
C ILE A 399 -10.85 -20.55 -30.59
N LEU A 400 -11.57 -21.55 -31.12
CA LEU A 400 -13.01 -21.70 -30.95
C LEU A 400 -13.31 -23.05 -30.28
N ILE A 401 -14.09 -22.98 -29.19
CA ILE A 401 -14.64 -24.15 -28.53
C ILE A 401 -16.15 -24.03 -28.60
N SER A 402 -16.80 -24.94 -29.31
CA SER A 402 -18.24 -24.96 -29.45
C SER A 402 -18.84 -26.29 -29.02
N ASP A 403 -19.97 -26.23 -28.32
CA ASP A 403 -20.79 -27.38 -28.01
C ASP A 403 -22.23 -27.17 -28.55
N ASP A 404 -22.92 -28.26 -28.83
CA ASP A 404 -24.33 -28.33 -29.18
C ASP A 404 -25.21 -28.79 -28.01
N GLY A 405 -24.75 -28.45 -26.78
CA GLY A 405 -25.38 -28.82 -25.52
C GLY A 405 -26.61 -28.02 -25.16
N VAL A 406 -26.90 -27.94 -23.86
CA VAL A 406 -28.09 -27.27 -23.35
C VAL A 406 -28.03 -25.73 -23.43
N GLY A 407 -26.84 -25.16 -23.51
CA GLY A 407 -26.62 -23.69 -23.46
C GLY A 407 -27.13 -23.03 -22.19
N PHE A 408 -26.94 -21.73 -22.09
CA PHE A 408 -27.42 -20.91 -20.96
C PHE A 408 -27.69 -19.45 -21.38
N ASP A 409 -28.46 -18.74 -20.56
CA ASP A 409 -28.79 -17.32 -20.76
C ASP A 409 -27.65 -16.45 -20.26
N THR A 410 -26.89 -15.81 -21.15
CA THR A 410 -25.75 -14.94 -20.83
C THR A 410 -26.15 -13.59 -20.21
N THR A 411 -27.43 -13.23 -20.20
CA THR A 411 -27.93 -11.97 -19.65
C THR A 411 -28.31 -12.06 -18.17
N LYS A 412 -28.50 -13.27 -17.66
CA LYS A 412 -28.82 -13.52 -16.25
C LYS A 412 -27.56 -13.92 -15.50
N PRO A 413 -27.41 -13.49 -14.23
CA PRO A 413 -26.42 -14.11 -13.36
C PRO A 413 -26.76 -15.60 -13.30
N LEU A 414 -25.79 -16.45 -13.66
CA LEU A 414 -25.95 -17.90 -13.62
C LEU A 414 -26.30 -18.36 -12.19
N PRO A 415 -27.09 -19.42 -11.99
CA PRO A 415 -27.47 -19.91 -10.66
C PRO A 415 -26.25 -20.16 -9.77
N ASP A 416 -26.40 -19.99 -8.46
CA ASP A 416 -25.37 -20.07 -7.39
C ASP A 416 -24.60 -21.40 -7.27
N ASP A 417 -24.18 -21.98 -8.36
CA ASP A 417 -23.10 -23.00 -8.30
C ASP A 417 -21.77 -22.26 -8.35
N GLU A 418 -21.31 -21.84 -7.15
CA GLU A 418 -20.13 -20.98 -6.90
C GLU A 418 -18.85 -21.43 -7.65
N ARG A 419 -18.79 -22.69 -8.11
CA ARG A 419 -17.57 -23.26 -8.69
C ARG A 419 -17.41 -23.00 -10.20
N SER A 420 -18.49 -22.91 -10.96
CA SER A 420 -18.39 -22.73 -12.43
C SER A 420 -18.13 -21.28 -12.85
N HIS A 421 -18.65 -20.31 -12.08
CA HIS A 421 -18.44 -18.88 -12.34
C HIS A 421 -17.02 -18.42 -12.06
N ILE A 422 -16.46 -18.88 -10.96
CA ILE A 422 -15.07 -18.60 -10.56
C ILE A 422 -14.11 -19.12 -11.66
N GLY A 423 -14.47 -20.24 -12.31
CA GLY A 423 -13.66 -20.84 -13.35
C GLY A 423 -13.51 -19.99 -14.61
N LEU A 424 -14.62 -19.56 -15.22
CA LEU A 424 -14.60 -18.76 -16.46
C LEU A 424 -14.00 -17.36 -16.27
N ALA A 425 -14.33 -16.70 -15.14
CA ALA A 425 -13.76 -15.41 -14.79
C ALA A 425 -12.23 -15.50 -14.61
N ASN A 426 -11.74 -16.54 -13.92
CA ASN A 426 -10.32 -16.79 -13.74
C ASN A 426 -9.59 -17.09 -15.06
N VAL A 427 -10.23 -17.83 -15.99
CA VAL A 427 -9.67 -18.08 -17.33
C VAL A 427 -9.52 -16.77 -18.09
N LYS A 428 -10.56 -15.91 -18.09
CA LYS A 428 -10.54 -14.62 -18.76
C LYS A 428 -9.44 -13.73 -18.20
N GLN A 429 -9.36 -13.58 -16.88
CA GLN A 429 -8.33 -12.79 -16.23
C GLN A 429 -6.92 -13.28 -16.57
N ARG A 430 -6.66 -14.58 -16.51
CA ARG A 430 -5.34 -15.16 -16.86
C ARG A 430 -4.97 -14.94 -18.32
N LEU A 431 -5.93 -15.07 -19.25
CA LEU A 431 -5.71 -14.77 -20.66
C LEU A 431 -5.30 -13.32 -20.88
N GLU A 432 -5.98 -12.36 -20.22
CA GLU A 432 -5.66 -10.93 -20.28
C GLU A 432 -4.28 -10.63 -19.67
N GLU A 433 -3.99 -11.15 -18.48
CA GLU A 433 -2.75 -10.85 -17.74
C GLU A 433 -1.50 -11.52 -18.32
N MET A 434 -1.61 -12.78 -18.80
CA MET A 434 -0.46 -13.60 -19.17
C MET A 434 -0.19 -13.67 -20.66
N SER A 435 -1.20 -13.48 -21.51
CA SER A 435 -1.06 -13.60 -22.96
C SER A 435 -1.65 -12.41 -23.73
N HIS A 436 -2.14 -11.37 -23.02
CA HIS A 436 -2.86 -10.24 -23.62
C HIS A 436 -4.01 -10.67 -24.54
N GLY A 437 -4.55 -11.87 -24.26
CA GLY A 437 -5.61 -12.48 -25.05
C GLY A 437 -6.99 -11.94 -24.64
N THR A 438 -7.95 -12.13 -25.54
CA THR A 438 -9.35 -11.79 -25.29
C THR A 438 -10.21 -13.05 -25.31
N MET A 439 -11.28 -13.08 -24.52
CA MET A 439 -12.25 -14.16 -24.50
C MET A 439 -13.66 -13.61 -24.59
N ASP A 440 -14.45 -14.14 -25.52
CA ASP A 440 -15.87 -13.87 -25.73
C ASP A 440 -16.68 -15.16 -25.66
N ILE A 441 -17.86 -15.12 -25.04
CA ILE A 441 -18.75 -16.26 -24.83
C ILE A 441 -20.12 -15.92 -25.39
N LYS A 442 -20.63 -16.77 -26.28
CA LYS A 442 -21.99 -16.73 -26.79
C LYS A 442 -22.68 -18.03 -26.46
N SER A 443 -23.83 -17.97 -25.80
CA SER A 443 -24.62 -19.13 -25.44
C SER A 443 -26.12 -18.83 -25.59
N GLU A 444 -26.87 -19.83 -26.02
CA GLU A 444 -28.33 -19.76 -26.18
C GLU A 444 -28.92 -21.08 -25.68
N ILE A 445 -30.00 -20.97 -24.90
CA ILE A 445 -30.67 -22.13 -24.33
C ILE A 445 -31.18 -23.05 -25.45
N GLY A 446 -30.78 -24.33 -25.41
CA GLY A 446 -31.11 -25.38 -26.40
C GLY A 446 -30.19 -25.40 -27.63
N HIS A 447 -29.32 -24.42 -27.84
CA HIS A 447 -28.44 -24.31 -29.01
C HIS A 447 -26.96 -24.50 -28.66
N GLY A 448 -26.59 -24.56 -27.38
CA GLY A 448 -25.23 -24.78 -26.90
C GLY A 448 -24.44 -23.51 -26.67
N THR A 449 -23.10 -23.64 -26.58
CA THR A 449 -22.19 -22.54 -26.24
C THR A 449 -21.03 -22.45 -27.24
N LEU A 450 -20.64 -21.21 -27.55
CA LEU A 450 -19.44 -20.88 -28.32
C LEU A 450 -18.52 -19.99 -27.49
N VAL A 451 -17.32 -20.46 -27.21
CA VAL A 451 -16.24 -19.67 -26.61
C VAL A 451 -15.22 -19.32 -27.69
N LYS A 452 -14.96 -18.03 -27.88
CA LYS A 452 -13.99 -17.48 -28.81
C LYS A 452 -12.84 -16.88 -28.01
N ILE A 453 -11.60 -17.30 -28.31
CA ILE A 453 -10.37 -16.72 -27.74
C ILE A 453 -9.49 -16.23 -28.88
N ILE A 454 -8.91 -15.04 -28.69
CA ILE A 454 -7.89 -14.50 -29.58
C ILE A 454 -6.65 -14.19 -28.75
N ILE A 455 -5.51 -14.78 -29.13
CA ILE A 455 -4.20 -14.49 -28.54
C ILE A 455 -3.41 -13.70 -29.58
N PRO A 456 -2.98 -12.46 -29.29
CA PRO A 456 -2.24 -11.64 -30.24
C PRO A 456 -0.95 -12.32 -30.72
N LYS A 457 -0.55 -12.05 -31.94
CA LYS A 457 0.78 -12.45 -32.40
C LYS A 457 1.81 -11.73 -31.55
N THR A 458 2.65 -12.44 -30.85
CA THR A 458 3.82 -11.86 -30.19
C THR A 458 4.73 -11.28 -31.28
N THR A 459 4.80 -9.97 -31.37
CA THR A 459 5.86 -9.30 -32.12
C THR A 459 7.17 -9.61 -31.39
N PRO A 460 8.26 -9.99 -32.06
CA PRO A 460 9.54 -10.21 -31.42
C PRO A 460 10.16 -8.85 -31.07
N MET A 461 9.71 -8.25 -29.98
CA MET A 461 10.33 -7.10 -29.31
C MET A 461 10.02 -7.22 -27.84
N ASP A 462 10.94 -7.84 -27.12
CA ASP A 462 11.45 -7.56 -25.79
C ASP A 462 12.12 -8.84 -25.25
N ARG A 463 13.37 -8.99 -25.65
CA ARG A 463 14.36 -9.82 -24.96
C ARG A 463 15.28 -8.92 -24.16
#